data_6a548e0dbffdc8ebf7e372f22867b75e
#
_entry.id   6a548e0dbffdc8ebf7e372f22867b75e
#
_cell.length_a   1.000
_cell.length_b   1.000
_cell.length_c   1.000
_cell.angle_alpha   90.00
_cell.angle_beta   90.00
_cell.angle_gamma   90.00
#
_symmetry.space_group_name_H-M   'P 1'
#
loop_
_entity.id
_entity.type
_entity.pdbx_description
1 polymer ?
#
loop_
_entity_poly.entity_id
_entity_poly.type
_entity_poly.pdbx_seq_one_letter_code
_entity_poly.pdbx_strand_id
1 'polypeptide(L)'
;MPSAASAGEATAPRDPRANPTAVEADAWFDNYRFRDGETLPRLRIHYATLGTPHRNAHGAVDNAVLVLHWTGADSRTLLSPTYTKALFDRGRPLDANRYYLIFPDNVGHGQSSKPSDGLRAKFPNYDYGDIVDLQHKLVTETLGIDHLHAILGMSMGGMNAWQWAETYPDMMDGVMPVVSLPITVSGRNLLWRRMVIDAIRSDPDWKSGEYTQTPRGWVQGFGVLRMMIDSAPALQQEIPDGAAASKFLATVRFQAEHVDANDILYSLKSSFDYDPEPGLSRIRAKLFALNFSDDEFNPDTLRVLERLVPTLQHGRYLVQQGTPSSPGHFTMTRPDLWAQHVGEFMQWLGEAPAQASLGDIRPIPVSAGS
;
A
#
# COMPACT_ATOMS: atom_id res chain seq x y z
N MET A 1 -26.42 -39.89 -19.15
CA MET A 1 -26.24 -39.29 -17.83
C MET A 1 -26.05 -37.81 -18.06
N PRO A 2 -26.98 -36.94 -17.75
CA PRO A 2 -26.78 -35.49 -17.94
C PRO A 2 -25.99 -34.89 -16.78
N SER A 3 -25.01 -34.06 -17.14
CA SER A 3 -24.16 -33.25 -16.28
C SER A 3 -24.98 -32.29 -15.43
N ALA A 4 -24.73 -32.27 -14.12
CA ALA A 4 -25.33 -31.33 -13.18
C ALA A 4 -24.77 -29.92 -13.45
N ALA A 5 -25.65 -28.98 -13.76
CA ALA A 5 -25.34 -27.56 -13.85
C ALA A 5 -24.99 -27.05 -12.45
N SER A 6 -23.81 -26.43 -12.31
CA SER A 6 -23.36 -25.70 -11.14
C SER A 6 -24.32 -24.55 -10.86
N ALA A 7 -24.97 -24.57 -9.70
CA ALA A 7 -25.77 -23.45 -9.22
C ALA A 7 -24.86 -22.23 -9.00
N GLY A 8 -25.20 -21.12 -9.67
CA GLY A 8 -24.49 -19.85 -9.52
C GLY A 8 -24.58 -19.38 -8.06
N GLU A 9 -23.43 -19.14 -7.44
CA GLU A 9 -23.34 -18.43 -6.16
C GLU A 9 -23.99 -17.05 -6.31
N ALA A 10 -24.95 -16.78 -5.42
CA ALA A 10 -25.58 -15.47 -5.36
C ALA A 10 -24.50 -14.43 -5.01
N THR A 11 -24.20 -13.55 -5.95
CA THR A 11 -23.26 -12.44 -5.74
C THR A 11 -23.77 -11.54 -4.62
N ALA A 12 -22.97 -11.35 -3.57
CA ALA A 12 -23.22 -10.37 -2.52
C ALA A 12 -23.51 -8.98 -3.14
N PRO A 13 -24.33 -8.13 -2.49
CA PRO A 13 -24.63 -6.81 -3.00
C PRO A 13 -23.32 -6.02 -3.22
N ARG A 14 -23.16 -5.44 -4.41
CA ARG A 14 -21.98 -4.65 -4.77
C ARG A 14 -21.81 -3.48 -3.81
N ASP A 15 -20.59 -3.32 -3.30
CA ASP A 15 -20.20 -2.14 -2.53
C ASP A 15 -20.34 -0.89 -3.42
N PRO A 16 -21.05 0.15 -2.98
CA PRO A 16 -21.21 1.38 -3.76
C PRO A 16 -19.90 2.11 -4.08
N ARG A 17 -18.79 1.73 -3.42
CA ARG A 17 -17.45 2.25 -3.72
C ARG A 17 -16.77 1.55 -4.92
N ALA A 18 -17.28 0.41 -5.38
CA ALA A 18 -16.65 -0.34 -6.45
C ALA A 18 -16.73 0.39 -7.78
N ASN A 19 -15.62 0.42 -8.53
CA ASN A 19 -15.62 0.89 -9.92
C ASN A 19 -16.43 -0.09 -10.77
N PRO A 20 -17.46 0.35 -11.52
CA PRO A 20 -18.34 -0.56 -12.26
C PRO A 20 -17.64 -1.32 -13.40
N THR A 21 -16.47 -0.87 -13.85
CA THR A 21 -15.68 -1.52 -14.90
C THR A 21 -14.58 -2.44 -14.35
N ALA A 22 -14.36 -2.46 -13.05
CA ALA A 22 -13.39 -3.33 -12.40
C ALA A 22 -13.91 -4.77 -12.37
N VAL A 23 -12.98 -5.73 -12.51
CA VAL A 23 -13.24 -7.16 -12.37
C VAL A 23 -12.62 -7.62 -11.07
N GLU A 24 -13.44 -8.11 -10.14
CA GLU A 24 -13.00 -8.68 -8.87
C GLU A 24 -12.89 -10.21 -8.98
N ALA A 25 -11.86 -10.81 -8.35
CA ALA A 25 -11.65 -12.24 -8.31
C ALA A 25 -10.83 -12.65 -7.09
N ASP A 26 -10.75 -13.97 -6.84
CA ASP A 26 -9.98 -14.57 -5.76
C ASP A 26 -8.91 -15.52 -6.33
N ALA A 27 -7.68 -15.37 -5.86
CA ALA A 27 -6.62 -16.36 -6.01
C ALA A 27 -6.55 -17.22 -4.74
N TRP A 28 -6.41 -18.53 -4.91
CA TRP A 28 -6.37 -19.48 -3.80
C TRP A 28 -5.05 -20.22 -3.78
N PHE A 29 -4.42 -20.29 -2.62
CA PHE A 29 -3.16 -20.98 -2.38
C PHE A 29 -3.39 -22.06 -1.31
N ASP A 30 -3.31 -23.32 -1.70
CA ASP A 30 -3.47 -24.44 -0.77
C ASP A 30 -2.18 -24.69 0.00
N ASN A 31 -2.33 -24.97 1.31
CA ASN A 31 -1.23 -25.27 2.22
C ASN A 31 -0.11 -24.22 2.19
N TYR A 32 -0.51 -22.94 2.13
CA TYR A 32 0.47 -21.85 2.11
C TYR A 32 1.28 -21.85 3.42
N ARG A 33 2.59 -21.90 3.29
CA ARG A 33 3.53 -21.85 4.40
C ARG A 33 4.13 -20.46 4.51
N PHE A 34 3.86 -19.79 5.61
CA PHE A 34 4.42 -18.50 5.95
C PHE A 34 5.91 -18.61 6.30
N ARG A 35 6.63 -17.51 6.26
CA ARG A 35 8.08 -17.45 6.51
C ARG A 35 8.46 -17.88 7.93
N ASP A 36 7.57 -17.67 8.91
CA ASP A 36 7.76 -18.17 10.29
C ASP A 36 7.56 -19.69 10.43
N GLY A 37 7.10 -20.36 9.36
CA GLY A 37 6.88 -21.80 9.29
C GLY A 37 5.45 -22.24 9.59
N GLU A 38 4.57 -21.33 10.05
CA GLU A 38 3.14 -21.63 10.21
C GLU A 38 2.49 -21.88 8.84
N THR A 39 1.38 -22.60 8.83
CA THR A 39 0.70 -22.99 7.57
C THR A 39 -0.80 -22.69 7.65
N LEU A 40 -1.33 -22.09 6.60
CA LEU A 40 -2.76 -21.97 6.40
C LEU A 40 -3.22 -22.98 5.33
N PRO A 41 -4.15 -23.89 5.63
CA PRO A 41 -4.55 -24.94 4.69
C PRO A 41 -5.09 -24.42 3.36
N ARG A 42 -5.77 -23.26 3.40
CA ARG A 42 -6.28 -22.57 2.22
C ARG A 42 -6.27 -21.06 2.45
N LEU A 43 -5.42 -20.37 1.69
CA LEU A 43 -5.25 -18.93 1.76
C LEU A 43 -5.89 -18.28 0.54
N ARG A 44 -6.73 -17.25 0.76
CA ARG A 44 -7.33 -16.43 -0.28
C ARG A 44 -6.59 -15.10 -0.39
N ILE A 45 -6.25 -14.72 -1.61
CA ILE A 45 -5.90 -13.35 -1.98
C ILE A 45 -6.98 -12.85 -2.91
N HIS A 46 -7.79 -11.92 -2.41
CA HIS A 46 -8.75 -11.18 -3.22
C HIS A 46 -8.01 -10.10 -4.02
N TYR A 47 -8.45 -9.86 -5.24
CA TYR A 47 -7.90 -8.79 -6.06
C TYR A 47 -8.94 -8.23 -7.02
N ALA A 48 -8.70 -7.01 -7.46
CA ALA A 48 -9.44 -6.41 -8.56
C ALA A 48 -8.49 -6.09 -9.72
N THR A 49 -9.04 -6.07 -10.93
CA THR A 49 -8.33 -5.60 -12.12
C THR A 49 -9.13 -4.55 -12.86
N LEU A 50 -8.44 -3.62 -13.52
CA LEU A 50 -9.04 -2.57 -14.33
C LEU A 50 -8.25 -2.42 -15.64
N GLY A 51 -8.95 -2.35 -16.77
CA GLY A 51 -8.32 -2.39 -18.09
C GLY A 51 -8.15 -3.81 -18.62
N THR A 52 -7.36 -3.97 -19.67
CA THR A 52 -7.15 -5.26 -20.35
C THR A 52 -5.67 -5.53 -20.57
N PRO A 53 -5.19 -6.79 -20.36
CA PRO A 53 -3.82 -7.13 -20.67
C PRO A 53 -3.53 -7.03 -22.15
N HIS A 54 -2.49 -6.28 -22.51
CA HIS A 54 -1.94 -6.26 -23.86
C HIS A 54 -0.80 -7.29 -23.94
N ARG A 55 -0.80 -8.10 -24.99
CA ARG A 55 0.26 -9.09 -25.22
C ARG A 55 1.12 -8.65 -26.41
N ASN A 56 2.41 -8.62 -26.21
CA ASN A 56 3.39 -8.30 -27.23
C ASN A 56 3.53 -9.45 -28.26
N ALA A 57 4.38 -9.27 -29.26
CA ALA A 57 4.61 -10.27 -30.32
C ALA A 57 5.13 -11.63 -29.81
N HIS A 58 5.65 -11.71 -28.58
CA HIS A 58 6.09 -12.94 -27.94
C HIS A 58 5.03 -13.55 -27.01
N GLY A 59 3.83 -12.95 -26.95
CA GLY A 59 2.72 -13.41 -26.11
C GLY A 59 2.80 -12.97 -24.64
N ALA A 60 3.86 -12.28 -24.23
CA ALA A 60 4.00 -11.75 -22.88
C ALA A 60 3.14 -10.50 -22.65
N VAL A 61 2.58 -10.34 -21.47
CA VAL A 61 1.87 -9.13 -21.06
C VAL A 61 2.90 -8.02 -20.83
N ASP A 62 2.73 -6.86 -21.46
CA ASP A 62 3.70 -5.76 -21.43
C ASP A 62 3.14 -4.43 -20.89
N ASN A 63 1.88 -4.41 -20.44
CA ASN A 63 1.22 -3.21 -19.93
C ASN A 63 0.69 -3.37 -18.50
N ALA A 64 1.11 -4.41 -17.76
CA ALA A 64 0.62 -4.67 -16.42
C ALA A 64 1.25 -3.73 -15.40
N VAL A 65 0.41 -3.12 -14.56
CA VAL A 65 0.81 -2.25 -13.44
C VAL A 65 0.21 -2.77 -12.14
N LEU A 66 1.07 -3.04 -11.16
CA LEU A 66 0.65 -3.47 -9.83
C LEU A 66 0.47 -2.22 -8.93
N VAL A 67 -0.71 -2.07 -8.35
CA VAL A 67 -1.06 -0.92 -7.50
C VAL A 67 -1.34 -1.38 -6.08
N LEU A 68 -0.49 -0.99 -5.12
CA LEU A 68 -0.45 -1.53 -3.76
C LEU A 68 -1.02 -0.53 -2.75
N HIS A 69 -1.99 -0.97 -1.97
CA HIS A 69 -2.69 -0.18 -0.97
C HIS A 69 -1.89 -0.01 0.34
N TRP A 70 -2.33 0.94 1.18
CA TRP A 70 -1.77 1.19 2.52
C TRP A 70 -2.48 0.39 3.62
N THR A 71 -1.93 0.42 4.85
CA THR A 71 -2.51 -0.21 6.04
C THR A 71 -3.96 0.23 6.25
N GLY A 72 -4.86 -0.74 6.36
CA GLY A 72 -6.30 -0.50 6.56
C GLY A 72 -7.09 -0.12 5.30
N ALA A 73 -6.43 -0.10 4.12
CA ALA A 73 -7.10 0.02 2.82
C ALA A 73 -7.25 -1.34 2.13
N ASP A 74 -7.87 -1.32 0.97
CA ASP A 74 -8.13 -2.46 0.11
C ASP A 74 -8.20 -2.03 -1.38
N SER A 75 -8.37 -2.97 -2.28
CA SER A 75 -8.56 -2.72 -3.72
C SER A 75 -9.73 -1.76 -4.00
N ARG A 76 -10.84 -1.86 -3.25
CA ARG A 76 -12.02 -1.00 -3.41
C ARG A 76 -11.73 0.44 -3.03
N THR A 77 -10.89 0.66 -2.04
CA THR A 77 -10.43 2.00 -1.64
C THR A 77 -9.65 2.65 -2.79
N LEU A 78 -8.76 1.91 -3.45
CA LEU A 78 -8.00 2.38 -4.61
C LEU A 78 -8.88 2.58 -5.86
N LEU A 79 -9.95 1.82 -5.99
CA LEU A 79 -10.93 1.97 -7.09
C LEU A 79 -12.03 2.99 -6.79
N SER A 80 -11.92 3.75 -5.71
CA SER A 80 -12.86 4.84 -5.41
C SER A 80 -12.79 5.97 -6.45
N PRO A 81 -13.86 6.77 -6.60
CA PRO A 81 -13.88 7.89 -7.54
C PRO A 81 -12.73 8.90 -7.34
N THR A 82 -12.18 9.01 -6.13
CA THR A 82 -11.04 9.89 -5.83
C THR A 82 -9.79 9.44 -6.60
N TYR A 83 -9.51 8.15 -6.60
CA TYR A 83 -8.35 7.58 -7.29
C TYR A 83 -8.58 7.43 -8.79
N THR A 84 -9.75 6.91 -9.21
CA THR A 84 -10.03 6.68 -10.62
C THR A 84 -9.97 7.97 -11.43
N LYS A 85 -10.59 9.03 -10.96
CA LYS A 85 -10.57 10.34 -11.62
C LYS A 85 -9.18 10.98 -11.71
N ALA A 86 -8.32 10.73 -10.74
CA ALA A 86 -6.99 11.33 -10.71
C ALA A 86 -5.95 10.51 -11.48
N LEU A 87 -6.05 9.16 -11.43
CA LEU A 87 -5.00 8.27 -11.91
C LEU A 87 -5.43 7.33 -13.05
N PHE A 88 -6.67 6.82 -13.07
CA PHE A 88 -7.04 5.67 -13.89
C PHE A 88 -8.01 5.97 -14.99
N ASP A 89 -8.76 7.08 -14.95
CA ASP A 89 -9.66 7.51 -16.01
C ASP A 89 -8.91 7.85 -17.29
N ARG A 90 -9.62 7.94 -18.39
CA ARG A 90 -9.06 8.23 -19.72
C ARG A 90 -8.19 9.50 -19.71
N GLY A 91 -6.97 9.37 -20.22
CA GLY A 91 -6.00 10.47 -20.30
C GLY A 91 -5.27 10.76 -18.98
N ARG A 92 -5.48 9.95 -17.93
CA ARG A 92 -4.75 10.04 -16.67
C ARG A 92 -3.45 9.23 -16.71
N PRO A 93 -2.53 9.45 -15.76
CA PRO A 93 -1.21 8.81 -15.78
C PRO A 93 -1.23 7.29 -15.95
N LEU A 94 -2.17 6.63 -15.32
CA LEU A 94 -2.39 5.17 -15.38
C LEU A 94 -3.72 4.85 -16.08
N ASP A 95 -3.97 5.47 -17.22
CA ASP A 95 -5.19 5.30 -18.04
C ASP A 95 -5.50 3.81 -18.26
N ALA A 96 -6.63 3.34 -17.74
CA ALA A 96 -7.08 1.96 -17.85
C ALA A 96 -7.37 1.48 -19.29
N ASN A 97 -7.41 2.40 -20.26
CA ASN A 97 -7.46 2.03 -21.68
C ASN A 97 -6.06 1.67 -22.25
N ARG A 98 -5.00 1.98 -21.52
CA ARG A 98 -3.60 1.71 -21.91
C ARG A 98 -2.96 0.63 -21.04
N TYR A 99 -3.27 0.64 -19.74
CA TYR A 99 -2.63 -0.22 -18.74
C TYR A 99 -3.61 -1.26 -18.21
N TYR A 100 -3.09 -2.42 -17.88
CA TYR A 100 -3.76 -3.45 -17.11
C TYR A 100 -3.39 -3.30 -15.64
N LEU A 101 -4.28 -2.68 -14.87
CA LEU A 101 -4.05 -2.35 -13.47
C LEU A 101 -4.51 -3.50 -12.58
N ILE A 102 -3.67 -3.89 -11.62
CA ILE A 102 -3.88 -5.02 -10.72
C ILE A 102 -3.85 -4.48 -9.29
N PHE A 103 -4.90 -4.72 -8.52
CA PHE A 103 -5.10 -4.22 -7.16
C PHE A 103 -5.31 -5.40 -6.21
N PRO A 104 -4.26 -6.02 -5.65
CA PRO A 104 -4.44 -7.06 -4.64
C PRO A 104 -4.90 -6.46 -3.31
N ASP A 105 -5.79 -7.17 -2.61
CA ASP A 105 -5.93 -7.03 -1.16
C ASP A 105 -4.81 -7.86 -0.52
N ASN A 106 -3.99 -7.24 0.29
CA ASN A 106 -2.92 -7.98 0.97
C ASN A 106 -3.51 -8.98 1.98
N VAL A 107 -2.80 -10.08 2.28
CA VAL A 107 -3.16 -10.93 3.42
C VAL A 107 -3.35 -10.07 4.67
N GLY A 108 -4.39 -10.34 5.43
CA GLY A 108 -4.77 -9.52 6.59
C GLY A 108 -5.62 -8.27 6.27
N HIS A 109 -5.98 -8.03 5.00
CA HIS A 109 -6.71 -6.83 4.56
C HIS A 109 -7.86 -7.18 3.61
N GLY A 110 -8.80 -6.24 3.50
CA GLY A 110 -9.89 -6.27 2.54
C GLY A 110 -10.69 -7.58 2.57
N GLN A 111 -10.78 -8.25 1.43
CA GLN A 111 -11.45 -9.54 1.30
C GLN A 111 -10.47 -10.72 1.26
N SER A 112 -9.16 -10.50 1.38
CA SER A 112 -8.17 -11.56 1.54
C SER A 112 -8.30 -12.24 2.90
N SER A 113 -7.72 -13.44 3.05
CA SER A 113 -7.68 -14.16 4.33
C SER A 113 -7.07 -13.28 5.43
N LYS A 114 -7.76 -13.20 6.57
CA LYS A 114 -7.37 -12.33 7.69
C LYS A 114 -7.83 -12.89 9.04
N PRO A 115 -7.30 -12.42 10.16
CA PRO A 115 -7.68 -12.86 11.51
C PRO A 115 -9.18 -12.84 11.76
N SER A 116 -9.89 -11.79 11.35
CA SER A 116 -11.33 -11.63 11.57
C SER A 116 -12.20 -12.64 10.82
N ASP A 117 -11.66 -13.39 9.86
CA ASP A 117 -12.39 -14.44 9.12
C ASP A 117 -12.64 -15.71 9.97
N GLY A 118 -12.35 -15.67 11.27
CA GLY A 118 -12.68 -16.74 12.23
C GLY A 118 -11.50 -17.30 13.02
N LEU A 119 -10.26 -17.24 12.51
CA LEU A 119 -9.08 -17.72 13.24
C LEU A 119 -8.63 -16.74 14.34
N ARG A 120 -8.96 -15.46 14.21
CA ARG A 120 -8.65 -14.42 15.18
C ARG A 120 -7.15 -14.43 15.55
N ALA A 121 -6.80 -14.51 16.85
CA ALA A 121 -5.42 -14.58 17.29
C ALA A 121 -4.72 -15.93 17.04
N LYS A 122 -5.40 -16.88 16.40
CA LYS A 122 -4.83 -18.14 15.90
C LYS A 122 -4.51 -18.08 14.40
N PHE A 123 -4.73 -16.93 13.77
CA PHE A 123 -4.29 -16.72 12.39
C PHE A 123 -2.75 -16.76 12.34
N PRO A 124 -2.13 -17.40 11.34
CA PRO A 124 -0.68 -17.42 11.20
C PRO A 124 -0.10 -16.01 11.19
N ASN A 125 1.07 -15.83 11.82
CA ASN A 125 1.77 -14.57 11.66
C ASN A 125 2.28 -14.47 10.22
N TYR A 126 2.19 -13.28 9.67
CA TYR A 126 2.75 -12.94 8.36
C TYR A 126 3.61 -11.69 8.49
N ASP A 127 4.57 -11.57 7.63
CA ASP A 127 5.45 -10.42 7.52
C ASP A 127 5.33 -9.75 6.13
N TYR A 128 6.07 -8.68 5.91
CA TYR A 128 6.04 -8.00 4.61
C TYR A 128 6.65 -8.86 3.49
N GLY A 129 7.59 -9.74 3.82
CA GLY A 129 8.09 -10.71 2.88
C GLY A 129 7.01 -11.69 2.42
N ASP A 130 6.15 -12.19 3.33
CA ASP A 130 4.99 -13.01 2.97
C ASP A 130 4.00 -12.26 2.09
N ILE A 131 3.76 -10.97 2.38
CA ILE A 131 2.87 -10.13 1.55
C ILE A 131 3.42 -10.04 0.12
N VAL A 132 4.70 -9.74 -0.04
CA VAL A 132 5.36 -9.61 -1.35
C VAL A 132 5.37 -10.95 -2.10
N ASP A 133 5.66 -12.06 -1.41
CA ASP A 133 5.64 -13.41 -2.00
C ASP A 133 4.22 -13.78 -2.49
N LEU A 134 3.17 -13.46 -1.74
CA LEU A 134 1.78 -13.69 -2.14
C LEU A 134 1.35 -12.81 -3.32
N GLN A 135 1.77 -11.56 -3.35
CA GLN A 135 1.56 -10.67 -4.50
C GLN A 135 2.28 -11.20 -5.74
N HIS A 136 3.52 -11.69 -5.59
CA HIS A 136 4.28 -12.31 -6.68
C HIS A 136 3.57 -13.57 -7.21
N LYS A 137 3.09 -14.45 -6.33
CA LYS A 137 2.31 -15.63 -6.72
C LYS A 137 1.00 -15.26 -7.44
N LEU A 138 0.29 -14.24 -6.96
CA LEU A 138 -0.87 -13.72 -7.67
C LEU A 138 -0.53 -13.31 -9.11
N VAL A 139 0.53 -12.52 -9.28
CA VAL A 139 0.96 -12.00 -10.58
C VAL A 139 1.41 -13.14 -11.50
N THR A 140 2.26 -14.04 -11.02
CA THR A 140 2.89 -15.08 -11.85
C THR A 140 2.03 -16.32 -12.01
N GLU A 141 1.52 -16.89 -10.91
CA GLU A 141 0.83 -18.20 -10.93
C GLU A 141 -0.66 -18.05 -11.28
N THR A 142 -1.32 -16.95 -10.85
CA THR A 142 -2.76 -16.76 -11.10
C THR A 142 -3.02 -15.99 -12.39
N LEU A 143 -2.30 -14.87 -12.60
CA LEU A 143 -2.51 -13.99 -13.75
C LEU A 143 -1.61 -14.34 -14.95
N GLY A 144 -0.59 -15.18 -14.77
CA GLY A 144 0.35 -15.59 -15.83
C GLY A 144 1.14 -14.41 -16.40
N ILE A 145 1.59 -13.50 -15.54
CA ILE A 145 2.36 -12.32 -15.90
C ILE A 145 3.79 -12.48 -15.41
N ASP A 146 4.72 -12.54 -16.35
CA ASP A 146 6.16 -12.75 -16.06
C ASP A 146 6.92 -11.45 -15.83
N HIS A 147 6.33 -10.30 -16.20
CA HIS A 147 6.96 -9.00 -16.06
C HIS A 147 5.92 -7.89 -15.89
N LEU A 148 6.18 -6.94 -15.00
CA LEU A 148 5.36 -5.76 -14.73
C LEU A 148 5.95 -4.53 -15.41
N HIS A 149 5.13 -3.72 -16.08
CA HIS A 149 5.56 -2.43 -16.57
C HIS A 149 5.87 -1.47 -15.42
N ALA A 150 5.05 -1.49 -14.37
CA ALA A 150 5.31 -0.67 -13.17
C ALA A 150 4.70 -1.27 -11.90
N ILE A 151 5.25 -0.84 -10.76
CA ILE A 151 4.65 -1.00 -9.43
C ILE A 151 4.46 0.39 -8.84
N LEU A 152 3.24 0.73 -8.42
CA LEU A 152 2.91 1.91 -7.63
C LEU A 152 2.41 1.47 -6.27
N GLY A 153 3.05 1.92 -5.19
CA GLY A 153 2.62 1.55 -3.84
C GLY A 153 2.60 2.74 -2.88
N MET A 154 1.58 2.81 -2.01
CA MET A 154 1.43 3.88 -1.04
C MET A 154 1.61 3.37 0.39
N SER A 155 2.41 4.05 1.23
CA SER A 155 2.68 3.71 2.64
C SER A 155 3.14 2.26 2.78
N MET A 156 2.36 1.36 3.42
CA MET A 156 2.63 -0.08 3.45
C MET A 156 2.89 -0.63 2.05
N GLY A 157 2.04 -0.29 1.06
CA GLY A 157 2.24 -0.67 -0.34
C GLY A 157 3.53 -0.10 -0.92
N GLY A 158 3.93 1.11 -0.50
CA GLY A 158 5.22 1.70 -0.86
C GLY A 158 6.40 0.92 -0.25
N MET A 159 6.27 0.47 1.00
CA MET A 159 7.25 -0.40 1.65
C MET A 159 7.33 -1.76 0.91
N ASN A 160 6.19 -2.33 0.53
CA ASN A 160 6.18 -3.56 -0.28
C ASN A 160 6.81 -3.32 -1.67
N ALA A 161 6.60 -2.15 -2.27
CA ALA A 161 7.21 -1.81 -3.57
C ALA A 161 8.75 -1.77 -3.51
N TRP A 162 9.34 -1.23 -2.42
CA TRP A 162 10.78 -1.34 -2.18
C TRP A 162 11.24 -2.78 -2.10
N GLN A 163 10.54 -3.64 -1.32
CA GLN A 163 10.87 -5.06 -1.19
C GLN A 163 10.69 -5.83 -2.51
N TRP A 164 9.67 -5.51 -3.30
CA TRP A 164 9.50 -6.07 -4.64
C TRP A 164 10.73 -5.82 -5.51
N ALA A 165 11.18 -4.58 -5.55
CA ALA A 165 12.30 -4.18 -6.39
C ALA A 165 13.62 -4.87 -6.02
N GLU A 166 13.86 -5.14 -4.73
CA GLU A 166 15.07 -5.83 -4.29
C GLU A 166 14.97 -7.36 -4.35
N THR A 167 13.75 -7.91 -4.16
CA THR A 167 13.52 -9.37 -4.11
C THR A 167 13.39 -9.95 -5.51
N TYR A 168 12.72 -9.24 -6.41
CA TYR A 168 12.45 -9.65 -7.79
C TYR A 168 12.97 -8.62 -8.81
N PRO A 169 14.28 -8.31 -8.83
CA PRO A 169 14.82 -7.17 -9.56
C PRO A 169 14.61 -7.20 -11.08
N ASP A 170 14.35 -8.37 -11.65
CA ASP A 170 14.13 -8.55 -13.09
C ASP A 170 12.63 -8.55 -13.48
N MET A 171 11.73 -8.40 -12.50
CA MET A 171 10.29 -8.55 -12.71
C MET A 171 9.56 -7.26 -13.09
N MET A 172 10.25 -6.10 -13.14
CA MET A 172 9.57 -4.83 -13.47
C MET A 172 10.50 -3.82 -14.14
N ASP A 173 9.91 -2.95 -14.99
CA ASP A 173 10.62 -1.83 -15.59
C ASP A 173 10.81 -0.68 -14.58
N GLY A 174 9.80 -0.42 -13.75
CA GLY A 174 9.85 0.66 -12.78
C GLY A 174 9.04 0.47 -11.51
N VAL A 175 9.45 1.22 -10.49
CA VAL A 175 8.83 1.19 -9.15
C VAL A 175 8.66 2.61 -8.62
N MET A 176 7.46 2.92 -8.14
CA MET A 176 7.17 4.20 -7.51
C MET A 176 6.63 4.00 -6.09
N PRO A 177 7.51 3.95 -5.07
CA PRO A 177 7.09 3.98 -3.67
C PRO A 177 6.70 5.41 -3.27
N VAL A 178 5.50 5.55 -2.71
CA VAL A 178 4.94 6.81 -2.22
C VAL A 178 4.81 6.75 -0.71
N VAL A 179 5.26 7.79 0.00
CA VAL A 179 5.23 7.94 1.47
C VAL A 179 5.78 6.71 2.22
N SER A 180 6.98 6.29 1.83
CA SER A 180 7.70 5.19 2.47
C SER A 180 9.21 5.37 2.34
N LEU A 181 9.95 4.92 3.34
CA LEU A 181 11.41 5.01 3.37
C LEU A 181 12.04 3.62 3.29
N PRO A 182 13.14 3.44 2.54
CA PRO A 182 13.82 2.15 2.41
C PRO A 182 14.78 1.87 3.56
N ILE A 183 14.29 1.94 4.79
CA ILE A 183 15.05 1.63 6.02
C ILE A 183 14.19 0.85 6.98
N THR A 184 14.82 0.16 7.92
CA THR A 184 14.15 -0.51 9.04
C THR A 184 13.16 0.41 9.73
N VAL A 185 11.96 -0.12 10.07
CA VAL A 185 10.97 0.61 10.87
C VAL A 185 11.56 0.92 12.23
N SER A 186 11.81 2.20 12.52
CA SER A 186 12.49 2.67 13.71
C SER A 186 11.91 3.98 14.25
N GLY A 187 12.46 4.48 15.34
CA GLY A 187 12.09 5.77 15.93
C GLY A 187 10.61 5.89 16.24
N ARG A 188 10.00 7.04 15.87
CA ARG A 188 8.57 7.29 16.10
C ARG A 188 7.68 6.29 15.36
N ASN A 189 8.08 5.85 14.17
CA ASN A 189 7.30 4.88 13.39
C ASN A 189 7.22 3.51 14.08
N LEU A 190 8.28 3.03 14.70
CA LEU A 190 8.26 1.83 15.53
C LEU A 190 7.50 2.05 16.84
N LEU A 191 7.71 3.20 17.49
CA LEU A 191 7.16 3.49 18.82
C LEU A 191 5.62 3.48 18.80
N TRP A 192 4.99 4.23 17.88
CA TRP A 192 3.53 4.25 17.83
C TRP A 192 2.92 2.87 17.50
N ARG A 193 3.57 2.07 16.61
CA ARG A 193 3.14 0.69 16.32
C ARG A 193 3.14 -0.16 17.59
N ARG A 194 4.23 -0.08 18.36
CA ARG A 194 4.31 -0.79 19.64
C ARG A 194 3.28 -0.29 20.63
N MET A 195 3.06 1.01 20.74
CA MET A 195 2.03 1.57 21.63
C MET A 195 0.64 1.02 21.30
N VAL A 196 0.28 0.95 20.02
CA VAL A 196 -1.01 0.39 19.59
C VAL A 196 -1.09 -1.11 19.90
N ILE A 197 -0.07 -1.88 19.55
CA ILE A 197 -0.03 -3.33 19.80
C ILE A 197 -0.13 -3.61 21.31
N ASP A 198 0.64 -2.89 22.12
CA ASP A 198 0.68 -3.09 23.57
C ASP A 198 -0.65 -2.64 24.23
N ALA A 199 -1.28 -1.57 23.73
CA ALA A 199 -2.60 -1.14 24.19
C ALA A 199 -3.69 -2.19 23.90
N ILE A 200 -3.68 -2.81 22.73
CA ILE A 200 -4.60 -3.91 22.40
C ILE A 200 -4.34 -5.11 23.32
N ARG A 201 -3.08 -5.55 23.42
CA ARG A 201 -2.73 -6.78 24.13
C ARG A 201 -2.90 -6.71 25.64
N SER A 202 -2.69 -5.52 26.23
CA SER A 202 -2.86 -5.29 27.67
C SER A 202 -4.32 -5.04 28.07
N ASP A 203 -5.23 -4.87 27.10
CA ASP A 203 -6.66 -4.65 27.37
C ASP A 203 -7.31 -5.97 27.81
N PRO A 204 -7.90 -6.05 29.02
CA PRO A 204 -8.59 -7.25 29.47
C PRO A 204 -9.77 -7.65 28.56
N ASP A 205 -10.41 -6.68 27.89
CA ASP A 205 -11.53 -6.91 27.00
C ASP A 205 -11.10 -7.53 25.66
N TRP A 206 -9.80 -7.49 25.30
CA TRP A 206 -9.28 -8.17 24.12
C TRP A 206 -9.30 -9.70 24.24
N LYS A 207 -9.21 -10.26 25.46
CA LYS A 207 -9.34 -11.69 25.76
C LYS A 207 -8.48 -12.59 24.87
N SER A 208 -7.22 -12.21 24.65
CA SER A 208 -6.30 -12.93 23.74
C SER A 208 -6.84 -13.11 22.32
N GLY A 209 -7.58 -12.12 21.85
CA GLY A 209 -8.18 -12.09 20.51
C GLY A 209 -9.62 -12.58 20.42
N GLU A 210 -10.19 -13.12 21.50
CA GLU A 210 -11.56 -13.67 21.53
C GLU A 210 -12.60 -12.64 22.05
N TYR A 211 -12.37 -11.35 21.76
CA TYR A 211 -13.30 -10.28 22.17
C TYR A 211 -14.64 -10.34 21.40
N THR A 212 -15.68 -9.78 22.02
CA THR A 212 -17.01 -9.64 21.43
C THR A 212 -17.44 -8.18 21.25
N GLN A 213 -16.72 -7.27 21.87
CA GLN A 213 -16.86 -5.82 21.74
C GLN A 213 -15.48 -5.23 21.48
N THR A 214 -15.40 -4.20 20.67
CA THR A 214 -14.13 -3.55 20.31
C THR A 214 -13.33 -3.20 21.58
N PRO A 215 -12.09 -3.69 21.71
CA PRO A 215 -11.25 -3.40 22.87
C PRO A 215 -10.98 -1.89 22.99
N ARG A 216 -11.06 -1.36 24.20
CA ARG A 216 -10.78 0.07 24.48
C ARG A 216 -9.33 0.42 24.15
N GLY A 217 -8.40 -0.50 24.37
CA GLY A 217 -7.01 -0.34 24.01
C GLY A 217 -6.82 -0.07 22.52
N TRP A 218 -7.60 -0.73 21.64
CA TRP A 218 -7.59 -0.41 20.22
C TRP A 218 -8.12 1.01 19.93
N VAL A 219 -9.25 1.38 20.53
CA VAL A 219 -9.82 2.73 20.35
C VAL A 219 -8.84 3.83 20.75
N GLN A 220 -8.13 3.64 21.87
CA GLN A 220 -7.09 4.57 22.33
C GLN A 220 -5.86 4.56 21.40
N GLY A 221 -5.42 3.38 20.99
CA GLY A 221 -4.32 3.22 20.05
C GLY A 221 -4.59 3.88 18.70
N PHE A 222 -5.82 3.82 18.21
CA PHE A 222 -6.21 4.49 16.97
C PHE A 222 -6.10 6.02 17.10
N GLY A 223 -6.36 6.57 18.28
CA GLY A 223 -6.11 8.00 18.55
C GLY A 223 -4.63 8.39 18.39
N VAL A 224 -3.72 7.54 18.87
CA VAL A 224 -2.26 7.75 18.66
C VAL A 224 -1.90 7.70 17.19
N LEU A 225 -2.43 6.71 16.46
CA LEU A 225 -2.22 6.59 15.01
C LEU A 225 -2.72 7.83 14.26
N ARG A 226 -3.90 8.34 14.61
CA ARG A 226 -4.48 9.54 13.98
C ARG A 226 -3.61 10.78 14.18
N MET A 227 -2.98 10.96 15.34
CA MET A 227 -2.04 12.07 15.58
C MET A 227 -0.77 11.98 14.72
N MET A 228 -0.40 10.79 14.27
CA MET A 228 0.77 10.59 13.39
C MET A 228 0.42 10.74 11.90
N ILE A 229 -0.84 10.54 11.55
CA ILE A 229 -1.31 10.57 10.16
C ILE A 229 -1.42 12.00 9.64
N ASP A 230 -2.07 12.87 10.41
CA ASP A 230 -2.38 14.22 9.99
C ASP A 230 -1.21 15.16 10.29
N SER A 231 -0.97 16.14 9.43
CA SER A 231 0.06 17.15 9.67
C SER A 231 -0.32 18.08 10.82
N ALA A 232 0.68 18.61 11.53
CA ALA A 232 0.42 19.57 12.62
C ALA A 232 -0.37 20.81 12.16
N PRO A 233 -0.12 21.44 10.99
CA PRO A 233 -0.96 22.52 10.48
C PRO A 233 -2.40 22.10 10.20
N ALA A 234 -2.63 20.90 9.64
CA ALA A 234 -3.98 20.41 9.38
C ALA A 234 -4.76 20.19 10.67
N LEU A 235 -4.15 19.54 11.67
CA LEU A 235 -4.76 19.35 12.99
C LEU A 235 -5.06 20.69 13.69
N GLN A 236 -4.17 21.68 13.57
CA GLN A 236 -4.40 23.01 14.15
C GLN A 236 -5.62 23.71 13.54
N GLN A 237 -5.88 23.50 12.26
CA GLN A 237 -7.07 24.04 11.59
C GLN A 237 -8.34 23.26 11.93
N GLU A 238 -8.26 21.93 11.97
CA GLU A 238 -9.41 21.05 12.25
C GLU A 238 -9.85 21.11 13.72
N ILE A 239 -8.89 21.34 14.64
CA ILE A 239 -9.12 21.27 16.09
C ILE A 239 -8.74 22.63 16.74
N PRO A 240 -9.47 23.71 16.45
CA PRO A 240 -9.18 25.04 17.01
C PRO A 240 -9.57 25.19 18.49
N ASP A 241 -10.44 24.31 19.02
CA ASP A 241 -10.97 24.41 20.39
C ASP A 241 -11.37 23.06 20.97
N GLY A 242 -11.79 23.05 22.24
CA GLY A 242 -12.20 21.85 22.97
C GLY A 242 -13.44 21.17 22.40
N ALA A 243 -14.37 21.90 21.78
CA ALA A 243 -15.55 21.31 21.16
C ALA A 243 -15.19 20.55 19.88
N ALA A 244 -14.32 21.13 19.06
CA ALA A 244 -13.75 20.47 17.88
C ALA A 244 -12.94 19.23 18.26
N ALA A 245 -12.13 19.30 19.32
CA ALA A 245 -11.39 18.15 19.85
C ALA A 245 -12.33 17.01 20.27
N SER A 246 -13.44 17.32 20.97
CA SER A 246 -14.43 16.32 21.35
C SER A 246 -15.08 15.66 20.14
N LYS A 247 -15.41 16.43 19.11
CA LYS A 247 -15.98 15.92 17.85
C LYS A 247 -14.97 15.04 17.10
N PHE A 248 -13.72 15.47 17.01
CA PHE A 248 -12.64 14.70 16.39
C PHE A 248 -12.46 13.33 17.08
N LEU A 249 -12.36 13.32 18.41
CA LEU A 249 -12.22 12.07 19.18
C LEU A 249 -13.44 11.15 19.06
N ALA A 250 -14.66 11.72 18.94
CA ALA A 250 -15.87 10.92 18.67
C ALA A 250 -15.78 10.23 17.28
N THR A 251 -15.29 10.95 16.26
CA THR A 251 -15.05 10.40 14.92
C THR A 251 -13.98 9.31 14.94
N VAL A 252 -12.88 9.54 15.66
CA VAL A 252 -11.79 8.56 15.84
C VAL A 252 -12.32 7.28 16.48
N ARG A 253 -13.13 7.41 17.54
CA ARG A 253 -13.78 6.26 18.20
C ARG A 253 -14.67 5.49 17.23
N PHE A 254 -15.56 6.18 16.52
CA PHE A 254 -16.46 5.57 15.55
C PHE A 254 -15.67 4.80 14.47
N GLN A 255 -14.59 5.37 13.94
CA GLN A 255 -13.75 4.70 12.95
C GLN A 255 -13.08 3.44 13.53
N ALA A 256 -12.53 3.52 14.75
CA ALA A 256 -11.89 2.39 15.41
C ALA A 256 -12.88 1.22 15.66
N GLU A 257 -14.13 1.53 16.03
CA GLU A 257 -15.17 0.53 16.27
C GLU A 257 -15.57 -0.26 15.01
N HIS A 258 -15.22 0.23 13.82
CA HIS A 258 -15.47 -0.42 12.52
C HIS A 258 -14.25 -1.16 11.94
N VAL A 259 -13.16 -1.24 12.70
CA VAL A 259 -11.95 -1.98 12.30
C VAL A 259 -11.69 -3.08 13.34
N ASP A 260 -11.45 -4.30 12.86
CA ASP A 260 -11.13 -5.42 13.74
C ASP A 260 -9.76 -5.24 14.40
N ALA A 261 -9.70 -5.39 15.72
CA ALA A 261 -8.47 -5.17 16.48
C ALA A 261 -7.40 -6.23 16.22
N ASN A 262 -7.79 -7.46 15.86
CA ASN A 262 -6.83 -8.50 15.50
C ASN A 262 -6.25 -8.22 14.11
N ASP A 263 -7.07 -7.80 13.12
CA ASP A 263 -6.59 -7.47 11.78
C ASP A 263 -5.53 -6.37 11.83
N ILE A 264 -5.81 -5.29 12.57
CA ILE A 264 -4.84 -4.20 12.70
C ILE A 264 -3.59 -4.61 13.49
N LEU A 265 -3.74 -5.42 14.55
CA LEU A 265 -2.61 -5.92 15.34
C LEU A 265 -1.66 -6.72 14.47
N TYR A 266 -2.17 -7.64 13.65
CA TYR A 266 -1.38 -8.44 12.73
C TYR A 266 -0.73 -7.57 11.64
N SER A 267 -1.49 -6.66 11.05
CA SER A 267 -0.98 -5.72 10.05
C SER A 267 0.17 -4.84 10.59
N LEU A 268 0.08 -4.37 11.84
CA LEU A 268 1.17 -3.59 12.44
C LEU A 268 2.40 -4.44 12.73
N LYS A 269 2.20 -5.70 13.18
CA LYS A 269 3.31 -6.64 13.41
C LYS A 269 4.04 -7.01 12.13
N SER A 270 3.32 -7.16 11.02
CA SER A 270 3.89 -7.64 9.75
C SER A 270 5.02 -6.76 9.21
N SER A 271 5.17 -5.53 9.71
CA SER A 271 6.21 -4.60 9.29
C SER A 271 7.54 -4.73 10.03
N PHE A 272 7.66 -5.64 11.01
CA PHE A 272 8.86 -5.68 11.87
C PHE A 272 10.06 -6.36 11.21
N ASP A 273 9.85 -7.09 10.12
CA ASP A 273 10.89 -7.66 9.27
C ASP A 273 11.40 -6.68 8.19
N TYR A 274 10.72 -5.54 8.01
CA TYR A 274 11.02 -4.61 6.94
C TYR A 274 12.39 -3.95 7.12
N ASP A 275 13.32 -4.29 6.24
CA ASP A 275 14.67 -3.71 6.15
C ASP A 275 15.23 -3.83 4.73
N PRO A 276 14.83 -2.99 3.77
CA PRO A 276 15.31 -3.07 2.40
C PRO A 276 16.69 -2.44 2.17
N GLU A 277 17.22 -1.64 3.12
CA GLU A 277 18.48 -0.92 2.92
C GLU A 277 19.64 -1.84 2.46
N PRO A 278 19.84 -3.05 3.04
CA PRO A 278 20.90 -3.96 2.57
C PRO A 278 20.69 -4.49 1.15
N GLY A 279 19.45 -4.49 0.66
CA GLY A 279 19.07 -5.02 -0.64
C GLY A 279 19.04 -4.00 -1.76
N LEU A 280 19.19 -2.71 -1.48
CA LEU A 280 19.03 -1.63 -2.46
C LEU A 280 19.94 -1.77 -3.69
N SER A 281 21.15 -2.31 -3.53
CA SER A 281 22.08 -2.54 -4.65
C SER A 281 21.61 -3.57 -5.67
N ARG A 282 20.61 -4.40 -5.34
CA ARG A 282 20.00 -5.37 -6.25
C ARG A 282 18.95 -4.76 -7.17
N ILE A 283 18.43 -3.56 -6.85
CA ILE A 283 17.37 -2.90 -7.61
C ILE A 283 17.89 -2.51 -8.99
N ARG A 284 17.24 -3.02 -10.04
CA ARG A 284 17.55 -2.76 -11.45
C ARG A 284 16.52 -1.85 -12.10
N ALA A 285 15.30 -1.88 -11.61
CA ALA A 285 14.19 -1.07 -12.10
C ALA A 285 14.46 0.43 -11.97
N LYS A 286 13.86 1.24 -12.83
CA LYS A 286 13.80 2.69 -12.63
C LYS A 286 12.98 2.98 -11.39
N LEU A 287 13.57 3.56 -10.35
CA LEU A 287 12.89 3.82 -9.08
C LEU A 287 12.66 5.30 -8.86
N PHE A 288 11.40 5.73 -8.70
CA PHE A 288 11.04 7.09 -8.37
C PHE A 288 10.32 7.16 -7.02
N ALA A 289 11.03 7.53 -5.95
CA ALA A 289 10.48 7.67 -4.61
C ALA A 289 9.82 9.03 -4.43
N LEU A 290 8.54 9.05 -4.00
CA LEU A 290 7.80 10.27 -3.68
C LEU A 290 7.50 10.31 -2.18
N ASN A 291 7.84 11.43 -1.53
CA ASN A 291 7.47 11.71 -0.14
C ASN A 291 6.88 13.12 -0.01
N PHE A 292 6.27 13.42 1.15
CA PHE A 292 5.75 14.75 1.46
C PHE A 292 6.49 15.31 2.68
N SER A 293 6.83 16.59 2.66
CA SER A 293 7.67 17.21 3.70
C SER A 293 7.01 17.29 5.07
N ASP A 294 5.66 17.17 5.11
CA ASP A 294 4.83 17.19 6.32
C ASP A 294 4.37 15.77 6.77
N ASP A 295 4.99 14.72 6.21
CA ASP A 295 4.73 13.33 6.62
C ASP A 295 5.47 13.00 7.92
N GLU A 296 4.73 12.80 9.01
CA GLU A 296 5.29 12.47 10.33
C GLU A 296 5.68 11.00 10.49
N PHE A 297 5.20 10.09 9.61
CA PHE A 297 5.69 8.69 9.57
C PHE A 297 7.05 8.58 8.90
N ASN A 298 7.29 9.38 7.88
CA ASN A 298 8.47 9.38 7.04
C ASN A 298 9.09 10.78 6.97
N PRO A 299 9.52 11.35 8.13
CA PRO A 299 9.93 12.75 8.18
C PRO A 299 11.15 13.00 7.30
N ASP A 300 11.05 14.01 6.44
CA ASP A 300 12.12 14.42 5.54
C ASP A 300 13.40 14.83 6.27
N THR A 301 13.27 15.30 7.51
CA THR A 301 14.41 15.63 8.39
C THR A 301 15.37 14.47 8.63
N LEU A 302 14.96 13.22 8.41
CA LEU A 302 15.82 12.04 8.44
C LEU A 302 16.75 11.94 7.23
N ARG A 303 16.47 12.68 6.14
CA ARG A 303 17.25 12.75 4.90
C ARG A 303 17.56 11.36 4.28
N VAL A 304 16.64 10.41 4.44
CA VAL A 304 16.83 9.02 4.02
C VAL A 304 16.84 8.91 2.50
N LEU A 305 15.84 9.51 1.82
CA LEU A 305 15.76 9.45 0.35
C LEU A 305 16.96 10.14 -0.28
N GLU A 306 17.39 11.30 0.26
CA GLU A 306 18.57 12.03 -0.18
C GLU A 306 19.85 11.20 -0.06
N ARG A 307 19.98 10.40 1.00
CA ARG A 307 21.16 9.56 1.24
C ARG A 307 21.16 8.29 0.40
N LEU A 308 20.02 7.62 0.27
CA LEU A 308 19.96 6.26 -0.28
C LEU A 308 19.57 6.21 -1.75
N VAL A 309 18.63 7.04 -2.23
CA VAL A 309 18.17 6.96 -3.62
C VAL A 309 19.26 7.25 -4.64
N PRO A 310 20.19 8.21 -4.41
CA PRO A 310 21.32 8.43 -5.32
C PRO A 310 22.30 7.26 -5.43
N THR A 311 22.24 6.27 -4.52
CA THR A 311 23.09 5.07 -4.61
C THR A 311 22.54 4.01 -5.56
N LEU A 312 21.28 4.15 -5.99
CA LEU A 312 20.63 3.26 -6.93
C LEU A 312 21.12 3.51 -8.35
N GLN A 313 21.18 2.46 -9.17
CA GLN A 313 21.56 2.56 -10.56
C GLN A 313 20.66 3.53 -11.37
N HIS A 314 19.35 3.50 -11.10
CA HIS A 314 18.34 4.31 -11.75
C HIS A 314 17.37 4.86 -10.71
N GLY A 315 17.86 5.68 -9.77
CA GLY A 315 17.08 6.26 -8.69
C GLY A 315 16.75 7.73 -8.91
N ARG A 316 15.49 8.11 -8.71
CA ARG A 316 15.01 9.49 -8.56
C ARG A 316 14.18 9.61 -7.32
N TYR A 317 14.15 10.78 -6.69
CA TYR A 317 13.26 11.05 -5.59
C TYR A 317 12.74 12.49 -5.62
N LEU A 318 11.59 12.68 -5.05
CA LEU A 318 11.01 14.00 -4.82
C LEU A 318 10.40 14.04 -3.42
N VAL A 319 10.67 15.11 -2.68
CA VAL A 319 9.94 15.47 -1.47
C VAL A 319 9.06 16.68 -1.81
N GLN A 320 7.78 16.41 -2.09
CA GLN A 320 6.80 17.46 -2.37
C GLN A 320 6.55 18.27 -1.10
N GLN A 321 6.62 19.60 -1.21
CA GLN A 321 6.39 20.47 -0.07
C GLN A 321 4.93 20.41 0.38
N GLY A 322 4.72 20.21 1.68
CA GLY A 322 3.42 20.30 2.31
C GLY A 322 2.90 21.75 2.28
N THR A 323 1.59 21.88 2.28
CA THR A 323 0.87 23.16 2.38
C THR A 323 0.10 23.20 3.70
N PRO A 324 -0.38 24.37 4.17
CA PRO A 324 -1.21 24.41 5.37
C PRO A 324 -2.47 23.55 5.33
N SER A 325 -2.91 23.16 4.13
CA SER A 325 -4.09 22.29 3.91
C SER A 325 -3.74 20.85 3.56
N SER A 326 -2.44 20.49 3.46
CA SER A 326 -2.07 19.12 3.17
C SER A 326 -2.18 18.26 4.43
N PRO A 327 -2.78 17.04 4.30
CA PRO A 327 -3.07 16.19 5.45
C PRO A 327 -1.89 15.28 5.87
N GLY A 328 -0.63 15.74 5.73
CA GLY A 328 0.54 14.98 6.16
C GLY A 328 0.68 13.65 5.42
N HIS A 329 0.78 12.55 6.15
CA HIS A 329 0.86 11.21 5.57
C HIS A 329 -0.33 10.89 4.65
N PHE A 330 -1.52 11.40 4.99
CA PHE A 330 -2.73 11.20 4.19
C PHE A 330 -2.79 12.04 2.92
N THR A 331 -1.77 12.85 2.60
CA THR A 331 -1.64 13.44 1.27
C THR A 331 -1.67 12.35 0.18
N MET A 332 -1.23 11.12 0.51
CA MET A 332 -1.38 9.97 -0.39
C MET A 332 -2.83 9.68 -0.78
N THR A 333 -3.82 9.96 0.08
CA THR A 333 -5.26 9.75 -0.20
C THR A 333 -5.87 10.84 -1.07
N ARG A 334 -5.09 11.86 -1.41
CA ARG A 334 -5.43 12.97 -2.31
C ARG A 334 -4.58 12.88 -3.58
N PRO A 335 -4.82 11.84 -4.44
CA PRO A 335 -4.02 11.64 -5.64
C PRO A 335 -4.06 12.83 -6.61
N ASP A 336 -5.09 13.67 -6.53
CA ASP A 336 -5.17 14.94 -7.27
C ASP A 336 -3.99 15.88 -6.98
N LEU A 337 -3.35 15.78 -5.81
CA LEU A 337 -2.22 16.62 -5.41
C LEU A 337 -0.86 16.10 -5.94
N TRP A 338 -0.77 14.85 -6.35
CA TRP A 338 0.51 14.23 -6.73
C TRP A 338 0.45 13.36 -8.01
N ALA A 339 -0.72 13.24 -8.65
CA ALA A 339 -0.89 12.46 -9.89
C ALA A 339 0.08 12.89 -11.02
N GLN A 340 0.48 14.16 -11.06
CA GLN A 340 1.47 14.65 -12.02
C GLN A 340 2.80 13.90 -11.92
N HIS A 341 3.24 13.55 -10.70
CA HIS A 341 4.49 12.82 -10.50
C HIS A 341 4.39 11.35 -10.94
N VAL A 342 3.19 10.76 -10.88
CA VAL A 342 2.94 9.47 -11.55
C VAL A 342 3.10 9.60 -13.05
N GLY A 343 2.60 10.71 -13.64
CA GLY A 343 2.79 11.00 -15.06
C GLY A 343 4.27 11.15 -15.46
N GLU A 344 5.03 11.88 -14.66
CA GLU A 344 6.48 12.05 -14.83
C GLU A 344 7.23 10.71 -14.74
N PHE A 345 6.86 9.87 -13.78
CA PHE A 345 7.40 8.51 -13.64
C PHE A 345 7.08 7.64 -14.87
N MET A 346 5.82 7.60 -15.30
CA MET A 346 5.41 6.79 -16.46
C MET A 346 6.05 7.29 -17.76
N GLN A 347 6.23 8.59 -17.91
CA GLN A 347 7.00 9.16 -19.03
C GLN A 347 8.46 8.70 -18.98
N TRP A 348 9.08 8.77 -17.81
CA TRP A 348 10.46 8.32 -17.64
C TRP A 348 10.64 6.83 -17.96
N LEU A 349 9.67 5.98 -17.66
CA LEU A 349 9.72 4.56 -18.03
C LEU A 349 9.78 4.37 -19.56
N GLY A 350 9.04 5.18 -20.32
CA GLY A 350 9.03 5.15 -21.79
C GLY A 350 10.31 5.72 -22.45
N GLU A 351 11.18 6.40 -21.72
CA GLU A 351 12.44 6.92 -22.23
C GLU A 351 13.47 5.78 -22.40
N ALA A 352 14.12 5.71 -23.58
CA ALA A 352 15.23 4.81 -23.78
C ALA A 352 16.32 5.05 -22.70
N PRO A 353 17.04 4.00 -22.23
CA PRO A 353 18.12 4.18 -21.28
C PRO A 353 19.14 5.19 -21.86
N ALA A 354 19.30 6.32 -21.16
CA ALA A 354 20.34 7.28 -21.52
C ALA A 354 21.69 6.53 -21.50
N GLN A 355 22.44 6.61 -22.59
CA GLN A 355 23.84 6.14 -22.61
C GLN A 355 24.51 6.79 -21.40
N ALA A 356 25.07 5.98 -20.51
CA ALA A 356 25.58 6.38 -19.21
C ALA A 356 26.58 7.55 -19.38
N SER A 357 26.10 8.78 -19.18
CA SER A 357 26.95 9.91 -18.85
C SER A 357 26.93 10.01 -17.31
N LEU A 358 28.05 9.69 -16.71
CA LEU A 358 28.34 9.98 -15.31
C LEU A 358 28.20 11.50 -15.11
N GLY A 359 27.04 12.00 -14.73
CA GLY A 359 26.93 13.44 -14.50
C GLY A 359 25.61 14.08 -14.17
N ASP A 360 24.47 13.41 -14.19
CA ASP A 360 23.20 14.09 -13.95
C ASP A 360 22.33 13.45 -12.85
N ILE A 361 22.86 13.47 -11.63
CA ILE A 361 22.05 13.34 -10.43
C ILE A 361 21.76 14.78 -9.97
N ARG A 362 20.69 15.39 -10.49
CA ARG A 362 20.21 16.68 -9.98
C ARG A 362 18.89 16.50 -9.26
N PRO A 363 18.73 17.10 -8.07
CA PRO A 363 17.39 17.32 -7.52
C PRO A 363 16.61 18.19 -8.52
N ILE A 364 15.37 17.79 -8.82
CA ILE A 364 14.48 18.59 -9.67
C ILE A 364 14.25 19.92 -8.95
N PRO A 365 14.57 21.07 -9.52
CA PRO A 365 14.35 22.34 -8.83
C PRO A 365 12.86 22.55 -8.64
N VAL A 366 12.47 22.82 -7.39
CA VAL A 366 11.13 23.26 -7.04
C VAL A 366 10.89 24.59 -7.76
N SER A 367 9.98 24.62 -8.73
CA SER A 367 9.51 25.89 -9.30
C SER A 367 8.79 26.65 -8.20
N ALA A 368 9.43 27.72 -7.71
CA ALA A 368 8.78 28.70 -6.87
C ALA A 368 7.68 29.37 -7.70
N GLY A 369 6.44 28.96 -7.50
CA GLY A 369 5.27 29.67 -7.99
C GLY A 369 5.17 31.01 -7.28
N SER A 370 5.21 32.07 -8.05
CA SER A 370 4.94 33.45 -7.65
C SER A 370 3.50 33.66 -7.21
#